data_1850bb71a85848f9401a3fba89b7e447
#
_entry.id   1850bb71a85848f9401a3fba89b7e447
#
_cell.length_a   1.000
_cell.length_b   1.000
_cell.length_c   1.000
_cell.angle_alpha   90.00
_cell.angle_beta   90.00
_cell.angle_gamma   90.00
#
_symmetry.space_group_name_H-M   'P 1'
#
loop_
_entity.id
_entity.type
_entity.pdbx_description
1 polymer ?
#
loop_
_entity_poly.entity_id
_entity_poly.type
_entity_poly.pdbx_seq_one_letter_code
_entity_poly.pdbx_strand_id
1 'polypeptide(L)'
;MKKIYIFLFSCVTVLSAVAQTTPNLYRAVDKEKMNHWVDSVFDAMSYDERIGQLFMVIANPKSDTRNMQRLMRYVNEIKIGGILFHKGDPVTQAEVTNRLQKASRVPMLVSLDG
;
A
#
# COMPACT_ATOMS: atom_id res chain seq x y z
N MET A 1 -23.80 -40.91 27.04
CA MET A 1 -22.47 -40.35 26.78
C MET A 1 -22.22 -40.07 25.30
N LYS A 2 -22.50 -40.96 24.35
CA LYS A 2 -22.29 -40.72 22.90
C LYS A 2 -23.02 -39.51 22.32
N LYS A 3 -24.23 -39.20 22.81
CA LYS A 3 -25.04 -38.06 22.32
C LYS A 3 -24.46 -36.67 22.70
N ILE A 4 -23.74 -36.58 23.83
CA ILE A 4 -23.10 -35.34 24.29
C ILE A 4 -21.89 -35.02 23.43
N TYR A 5 -21.11 -36.02 22.99
CA TYR A 5 -19.96 -35.77 22.09
C TYR A 5 -20.38 -35.30 20.70
N ILE A 6 -21.51 -35.78 20.17
CA ILE A 6 -22.05 -35.36 18.89
C ILE A 6 -22.48 -33.89 18.97
N PHE A 7 -23.09 -33.47 20.08
CA PHE A 7 -23.50 -32.06 20.26
C PHE A 7 -22.31 -31.13 20.43
N LEU A 8 -21.28 -31.51 21.18
CA LEU A 8 -20.05 -30.77 21.33
C LEU A 8 -19.29 -30.65 20.01
N PHE A 9 -19.24 -31.71 19.22
CA PHE A 9 -18.58 -31.68 17.90
C PHE A 9 -19.32 -30.77 16.91
N SER A 10 -20.66 -30.77 16.93
CA SER A 10 -21.49 -29.89 16.11
C SER A 10 -21.31 -28.42 16.48
N CYS A 11 -21.19 -28.07 17.77
CA CYS A 11 -20.92 -26.70 18.20
C CYS A 11 -19.53 -26.19 17.77
N VAL A 12 -18.50 -27.05 17.81
CA VAL A 12 -17.15 -26.67 17.39
C VAL A 12 -17.09 -26.41 15.88
N THR A 13 -17.80 -27.17 15.06
CA THR A 13 -17.82 -26.95 13.61
C THR A 13 -18.58 -25.69 13.21
N VAL A 14 -19.61 -25.29 13.95
CA VAL A 14 -20.35 -24.04 13.70
C VAL A 14 -19.52 -22.81 14.08
N LEU A 15 -18.72 -22.86 15.15
CA LEU A 15 -17.83 -21.75 15.50
C LEU A 15 -16.71 -21.53 14.45
N SER A 16 -16.27 -22.58 13.77
CA SER A 16 -15.22 -22.46 12.74
C SER A 16 -15.72 -21.80 11.45
N ALA A 17 -17.02 -21.83 11.17
CA ALA A 17 -17.61 -21.28 9.95
C ALA A 17 -17.80 -19.73 10.00
N VAL A 18 -17.76 -19.14 11.19
CA VAL A 18 -17.96 -17.68 11.35
C VAL A 18 -16.64 -16.88 11.21
N ALA A 19 -15.49 -17.58 11.24
CA ALA A 19 -14.17 -16.93 11.30
C ALA A 19 -13.57 -16.54 9.93
N GLN A 20 -14.29 -16.71 8.80
CA GLN A 20 -13.70 -16.51 7.45
C GLN A 20 -14.39 -15.48 6.57
N THR A 21 -15.07 -14.50 7.12
CA THR A 21 -15.40 -13.32 6.33
C THR A 21 -14.24 -12.33 6.42
N THR A 22 -13.26 -12.46 5.53
CA THR A 22 -12.31 -11.36 5.30
C THR A 22 -13.12 -10.10 4.97
N PRO A 23 -13.00 -9.03 5.76
CA PRO A 23 -13.73 -7.82 5.45
C PRO A 23 -13.28 -7.35 4.07
N ASN A 24 -14.25 -7.25 3.14
CA ASN A 24 -13.96 -6.65 1.85
C ASN A 24 -13.70 -5.16 2.09
N LEU A 25 -12.42 -4.78 2.10
CA LEU A 25 -11.97 -3.42 2.37
C LEU A 25 -12.67 -2.39 1.47
N TYR A 26 -12.98 -2.75 0.22
CA TYR A 26 -13.73 -1.89 -0.70
C TYR A 26 -15.19 -1.67 -0.30
N ARG A 27 -15.80 -2.59 0.44
CA ARG A 27 -17.17 -2.42 0.94
C ARG A 27 -17.24 -1.64 2.25
N ALA A 28 -16.14 -1.63 3.01
CA ALA A 28 -16.03 -0.92 4.28
C ALA A 28 -15.70 0.57 4.10
N VAL A 29 -15.30 0.99 2.88
CA VAL A 29 -14.93 2.38 2.60
C VAL A 29 -16.19 3.23 2.39
N ASP A 30 -16.26 4.34 3.09
CA ASP A 30 -17.20 5.42 2.81
C ASP A 30 -16.85 6.03 1.43
N LYS A 31 -17.64 5.66 0.44
CA LYS A 31 -17.39 6.04 -0.96
C LYS A 31 -17.48 7.56 -1.18
N GLU A 32 -18.32 8.25 -0.44
CA GLU A 32 -18.44 9.68 -0.55
C GLU A 32 -17.17 10.38 -0.07
N LYS A 33 -16.69 10.02 1.10
CA LYS A 33 -15.42 10.53 1.62
C LYS A 33 -14.22 10.17 0.73
N MET A 34 -14.21 8.94 0.20
CA MET A 34 -13.17 8.50 -0.71
C MET A 34 -13.16 9.36 -1.99
N ASN A 35 -14.31 9.54 -2.64
CA ASN A 35 -14.41 10.34 -3.85
C ASN A 35 -14.03 11.79 -3.59
N HIS A 36 -14.54 12.38 -2.52
CA HIS A 36 -14.18 13.74 -2.13
C HIS A 36 -12.66 13.91 -1.93
N TRP A 37 -12.01 12.93 -1.29
CA TRP A 37 -10.54 12.95 -1.14
C TRP A 37 -9.84 12.83 -2.49
N VAL A 38 -10.26 11.89 -3.34
CA VAL A 38 -9.69 11.69 -4.69
C VAL A 38 -9.81 12.97 -5.52
N ASP A 39 -11.00 13.57 -5.57
CA ASP A 39 -11.25 14.79 -6.33
C ASP A 39 -10.39 15.95 -5.81
N SER A 40 -10.33 16.12 -4.49
CA SER A 40 -9.52 17.19 -3.88
C SER A 40 -8.02 17.06 -4.19
N VAL A 41 -7.49 15.84 -4.19
CA VAL A 41 -6.09 15.59 -4.53
C VAL A 41 -5.84 15.80 -6.01
N PHE A 42 -6.73 15.29 -6.86
CA PHE A 42 -6.62 15.40 -8.31
C PHE A 42 -6.70 16.86 -8.79
N ASP A 43 -7.64 17.63 -8.28
CA ASP A 43 -7.82 19.05 -8.65
C ASP A 43 -6.67 19.94 -8.18
N ALA A 44 -6.02 19.55 -7.06
CA ALA A 44 -4.85 20.25 -6.57
C ALA A 44 -3.54 19.94 -7.33
N MET A 45 -3.56 18.99 -8.29
CA MET A 45 -2.40 18.63 -9.10
C MET A 45 -2.36 19.44 -10.42
N SER A 46 -1.16 19.87 -10.80
CA SER A 46 -0.90 20.33 -12.17
C SER A 46 -1.00 19.17 -13.16
N TYR A 47 -1.06 19.49 -14.46
CA TYR A 47 -1.08 18.47 -15.51
C TYR A 47 0.16 17.55 -15.45
N ASP A 48 1.35 18.14 -15.26
CA ASP A 48 2.60 17.38 -15.16
C ASP A 48 2.63 16.48 -13.92
N GLU A 49 2.11 16.95 -12.78
CA GLU A 49 1.99 16.13 -11.58
C GLU A 49 1.03 14.95 -11.78
N ARG A 50 -0.09 15.14 -12.48
CA ARG A 50 -1.02 14.04 -12.83
C ARG A 50 -0.33 12.99 -13.69
N ILE A 51 0.48 13.44 -14.68
CA ILE A 51 1.30 12.53 -15.51
C ILE A 51 2.33 11.79 -14.62
N GLY A 52 3.01 12.51 -13.74
CA GLY A 52 3.98 11.93 -12.81
C GLY A 52 3.41 10.77 -11.98
N GLN A 53 2.15 10.89 -11.53
CA GLN A 53 1.47 9.83 -10.77
C GLN A 53 1.29 8.51 -11.54
N LEU A 54 1.39 8.50 -12.86
CA LEU A 54 1.30 7.30 -13.68
C LEU A 54 2.61 6.51 -13.73
N PHE A 55 3.72 7.07 -13.25
CA PHE A 55 5.02 6.42 -13.27
C PHE A 55 5.31 5.69 -11.95
N MET A 56 5.76 4.44 -12.11
CA MET A 56 6.39 3.65 -11.07
C MET A 56 7.86 3.43 -11.45
N VAL A 57 8.77 3.76 -10.55
CA VAL A 57 10.21 3.66 -10.82
C VAL A 57 10.86 2.58 -9.99
N ILE A 58 11.89 1.93 -10.56
CA ILE A 58 12.69 0.94 -9.83
C ILE A 58 13.50 1.65 -8.75
N ALA A 59 13.25 1.29 -7.49
CA ALA A 59 13.99 1.72 -6.34
C ALA A 59 15.05 0.68 -5.99
N ASN A 60 16.33 1.06 -6.03
CA ASN A 60 17.36 0.22 -5.49
C ASN A 60 17.31 0.29 -3.95
N PRO A 61 17.22 -0.85 -3.23
CA PRO A 61 17.18 -0.87 -1.78
C PRO A 61 18.58 -0.62 -1.18
N LYS A 62 19.12 0.55 -1.46
CA LYS A 62 20.37 1.07 -0.90
C LYS A 62 20.10 2.45 -0.34
N SER A 63 20.46 2.66 0.91
CA SER A 63 20.34 3.95 1.58
C SER A 63 21.50 4.92 1.29
N ASP A 64 22.38 4.58 0.32
CA ASP A 64 23.49 5.45 -0.06
C ASP A 64 22.99 6.79 -0.63
N THR A 65 23.82 7.82 -0.46
CA THR A 65 23.45 9.22 -0.77
C THR A 65 23.06 9.42 -2.23
N ARG A 66 23.77 8.81 -3.17
CA ARG A 66 23.51 8.99 -4.61
C ARG A 66 22.16 8.41 -5.01
N ASN A 67 21.86 7.20 -4.54
CA ASN A 67 20.59 6.54 -4.81
C ASN A 67 19.42 7.33 -4.20
N MET A 68 19.57 7.76 -2.96
CA MET A 68 18.54 8.55 -2.27
C MET A 68 18.31 9.91 -2.94
N GLN A 69 19.34 10.61 -3.37
CA GLN A 69 19.20 11.87 -4.11
C GLN A 69 18.42 11.68 -5.40
N ARG A 70 18.72 10.61 -6.15
CA ARG A 70 17.98 10.27 -7.39
C ARG A 70 16.50 10.01 -7.11
N LEU A 71 16.19 9.18 -6.12
CA LEU A 71 14.81 8.83 -5.77
C LEU A 71 14.05 10.05 -5.24
N MET A 72 14.68 10.86 -4.38
CA MET A 72 14.10 12.10 -3.87
C MET A 72 13.79 13.10 -4.99
N ARG A 73 14.63 13.17 -6.02
CA ARG A 73 14.36 14.00 -7.19
C ARG A 73 13.10 13.53 -7.94
N TYR A 74 12.94 12.22 -8.13
CA TYR A 74 11.71 11.67 -8.74
C TYR A 74 10.46 11.99 -7.93
N VAL A 75 10.53 11.91 -6.60
CA VAL A 75 9.41 12.25 -5.72
C VAL A 75 9.13 13.76 -5.74
N ASN A 76 10.17 14.60 -5.63
CA ASN A 76 9.98 16.03 -5.43
C ASN A 76 9.75 16.81 -6.73
N GLU A 77 10.36 16.39 -7.85
CA GLU A 77 10.27 17.11 -9.11
C GLU A 77 9.25 16.48 -10.06
N ILE A 78 9.31 15.15 -10.24
CA ILE A 78 8.45 14.42 -11.18
C ILE A 78 7.12 14.01 -10.55
N LYS A 79 7.05 13.95 -9.21
CA LYS A 79 5.84 13.55 -8.45
C LYS A 79 5.36 12.14 -8.81
N ILE A 80 6.29 11.18 -8.89
CA ILE A 80 5.98 9.79 -9.24
C ILE A 80 4.92 9.18 -8.33
N GLY A 81 4.08 8.28 -8.90
CA GLY A 81 3.00 7.59 -8.20
C GLY A 81 3.43 6.33 -7.45
N GLY A 82 4.61 5.79 -7.73
CA GLY A 82 5.05 4.58 -7.06
C GLY A 82 6.52 4.21 -7.22
N ILE A 83 6.92 3.23 -6.42
CA ILE A 83 8.24 2.60 -6.48
C ILE A 83 8.11 1.07 -6.53
N LEU A 84 9.06 0.44 -7.18
CA LEU A 84 9.16 -1.00 -7.32
C LEU A 84 10.52 -1.49 -6.81
N PHE A 85 10.54 -2.44 -5.91
CA PHE A 85 11.74 -3.16 -5.49
C PHE A 85 11.81 -4.52 -6.18
N HIS A 86 12.95 -4.85 -6.78
CA HIS A 86 13.21 -6.19 -7.32
C HIS A 86 13.91 -7.11 -6.31
N LYS A 87 14.69 -6.53 -5.40
CA LYS A 87 15.51 -7.28 -4.43
C LYS A 87 15.97 -6.37 -3.30
N GLY A 88 16.57 -6.96 -2.29
CA GLY A 88 17.18 -6.26 -1.16
C GLY A 88 16.66 -6.76 0.17
N ASP A 89 17.32 -6.34 1.23
CA ASP A 89 16.89 -6.69 2.58
C ASP A 89 15.67 -5.88 3.02
N PRO A 90 14.77 -6.46 3.81
CA PRO A 90 13.52 -5.80 4.21
C PRO A 90 13.72 -4.51 5.03
N VAL A 91 14.80 -4.43 5.81
CA VAL A 91 15.07 -3.27 6.66
C VAL A 91 15.40 -2.06 5.79
N THR A 92 16.34 -2.21 4.85
CA THR A 92 16.71 -1.13 3.92
C THR A 92 15.54 -0.74 3.01
N GLN A 93 14.72 -1.70 2.56
CA GLN A 93 13.50 -1.39 1.80
C GLN A 93 12.53 -0.54 2.63
N ALA A 94 12.31 -0.87 3.90
CA ALA A 94 11.45 -0.10 4.79
C ALA A 94 12.00 1.32 5.03
N GLU A 95 13.29 1.46 5.27
CA GLU A 95 13.94 2.76 5.45
C GLU A 95 13.78 3.66 4.21
N VAL A 96 14.08 3.13 3.01
CA VAL A 96 13.93 3.85 1.74
C VAL A 96 12.47 4.25 1.54
N THR A 97 11.54 3.31 1.72
CA THR A 97 10.10 3.55 1.61
C THR A 97 9.64 4.68 2.53
N ASN A 98 9.98 4.60 3.82
CA ASN A 98 9.55 5.59 4.81
C ASN A 98 10.08 7.00 4.48
N ARG A 99 11.33 7.10 4.01
CA ARG A 99 11.92 8.38 3.61
C ARG A 99 11.21 8.98 2.39
N LEU A 100 10.90 8.16 1.38
CA LEU A 100 10.22 8.62 0.17
C LEU A 100 8.76 8.95 0.44
N GLN A 101 8.04 8.14 1.20
CA GLN A 101 6.66 8.41 1.61
C GLN A 101 6.55 9.72 2.39
N LYS A 102 7.49 9.99 3.30
CA LYS A 102 7.52 11.25 4.06
C LYS A 102 7.71 12.49 3.16
N ALA A 103 8.42 12.34 2.05
CA ALA A 103 8.67 13.42 1.10
C ALA A 103 7.53 13.59 0.07
N SER A 104 6.75 12.55 -0.16
CA SER A 104 5.67 12.55 -1.14
C SER A 104 4.44 13.31 -0.65
N ARG A 105 3.86 14.16 -1.50
CA ARG A 105 2.60 14.84 -1.20
C ARG A 105 1.40 13.91 -1.28
N VAL A 106 1.42 12.97 -2.22
CA VAL A 106 0.42 11.92 -2.39
C VAL A 106 1.06 10.60 -2.01
N PRO A 107 0.43 9.77 -1.17
CA PRO A 107 0.99 8.47 -0.82
C PRO A 107 1.32 7.64 -2.06
N MET A 108 2.57 7.17 -2.16
CA MET A 108 3.03 6.37 -3.29
C MET A 108 2.64 4.90 -3.14
N LEU A 109 2.38 4.24 -4.26
CA LEU A 109 2.29 2.79 -4.32
C LEU A 109 3.68 2.17 -4.14
N VAL A 110 3.75 1.09 -3.38
CA VAL A 110 4.99 0.32 -3.20
C VAL A 110 4.74 -1.10 -3.67
N SER A 111 5.55 -1.55 -4.61
CA SER A 111 5.49 -2.90 -5.17
C SER A 111 6.79 -3.64 -4.94
N LEU A 112 6.70 -4.95 -4.83
CA LEU A 112 7.82 -5.86 -4.74
C LEU A 112 7.67 -6.92 -5.83
N ASP A 113 8.72 -7.11 -6.62
CA ASP A 113 8.88 -8.18 -7.58
C ASP A 113 9.75 -9.27 -6.92
N GLY A 114 9.08 -10.34 -6.44
CA GLY A 114 9.71 -11.41 -5.67
C GLY A 114 9.15 -12.79 -5.97
#